data_44470c5f1152cb12a9752eb3d810fe32
#
_entry.id   44470c5f1152cb12a9752eb3d810fe32
#
_cell.length_a   1.000
_cell.length_b   1.000
_cell.length_c   1.000
_cell.angle_alpha   90.00
_cell.angle_beta   90.00
_cell.angle_gamma   90.00
#
_symmetry.space_group_name_H-M   'P 1'
#
loop_
_entity.id
_entity.type
_entity.pdbx_description
1 polymer ?
#
loop_
_entity_poly.entity_id
_entity_poly.type
_entity_poly.pdbx_seq_one_letter_code
_entity_poly.pdbx_strand_id
1 'polypeptide(L)'
;MVELSGNIPFLWRLSPESSEGFCMVSMVVPFESEDEEEESRDLTIETSVVSFSSDSSRSEREEMLEWNQDDMSLFLKLVTYHQQGANAPAVESVRVDLTDPEIIDIIHVVAAAGFGTAYASEGILLDSVGRYPPHLCDLGSFAALNTVDGFKRCVVVDMDGEDVVGVLLDEIDVVSIGEYDKLDRHDLLMVKQTDLLHPDFATGLVRPPHATLH
;
A
#
# COMPACT_ATOMS: atom_id res chain seq x y z
N MET A 1 -21.41 6.89 2.82
CA MET A 1 -21.21 5.90 1.73
C MET A 1 -21.10 6.70 0.44
N VAL A 2 -19.99 6.62 -0.24
CA VAL A 2 -19.71 7.37 -1.47
C VAL A 2 -19.70 6.38 -2.64
N GLU A 3 -20.36 6.72 -3.75
CA GLU A 3 -20.28 5.95 -4.99
C GLU A 3 -19.11 6.50 -5.81
N LEU A 4 -18.11 5.66 -6.03
CA LEU A 4 -16.90 6.02 -6.77
C LEU A 4 -17.03 5.49 -8.20
N SER A 5 -17.14 6.38 -9.15
CA SER A 5 -16.91 6.12 -10.57
C SER A 5 -15.61 6.81 -10.95
N GLY A 6 -14.87 6.31 -11.95
CA GLY A 6 -13.57 6.82 -12.35
C GLY A 6 -13.45 8.31 -12.69
N ASN A 7 -14.47 9.12 -12.33
CA ASN A 7 -14.55 10.56 -12.54
C ASN A 7 -14.59 11.36 -11.24
N ILE A 8 -14.42 10.75 -10.05
CA ILE A 8 -14.37 11.52 -8.80
C ILE A 8 -12.95 12.01 -8.61
N PRO A 9 -12.75 13.33 -8.48
CA PRO A 9 -11.43 13.89 -8.25
C PRO A 9 -11.03 13.66 -6.78
N PHE A 10 -10.49 12.49 -6.47
CA PHE A 10 -9.75 12.37 -5.23
C PHE A 10 -8.46 13.14 -5.34
N LEU A 11 -8.09 13.78 -4.24
CA LEU A 11 -6.88 14.56 -4.16
C LEU A 11 -5.97 13.98 -3.09
N TRP A 12 -4.69 13.99 -3.36
CA TRP A 12 -3.67 13.90 -2.34
C TRP A 12 -3.35 15.31 -1.84
N ARG A 13 -3.29 15.47 -0.54
CA ARG A 13 -2.79 16.67 0.11
C ARG A 13 -1.46 16.36 0.76
N LEU A 14 -0.42 17.04 0.31
CA LEU A 14 0.89 17.03 0.95
C LEU A 14 0.97 18.19 1.93
N SER A 15 1.32 17.94 3.18
CA SER A 15 1.56 18.99 4.17
C SER A 15 2.77 19.83 3.77
N PRO A 16 2.94 21.05 4.33
CA PRO A 16 4.20 21.73 4.26
C PRO A 16 5.35 20.83 4.73
N GLU A 17 6.51 20.99 4.08
CA GLU A 17 7.66 20.18 4.40
C GLU A 17 8.15 20.43 5.84
N SER A 18 8.32 19.34 6.59
CA SER A 18 8.81 19.37 7.97
C SER A 18 10.28 19.81 8.05
N SER A 19 10.77 20.02 9.28
CA SER A 19 12.21 20.29 9.51
C SER A 19 13.12 19.12 9.13
N GLU A 20 12.56 17.93 9.01
CA GLU A 20 13.25 16.68 8.69
C GLU A 20 13.21 16.35 7.19
N GLY A 21 12.55 17.20 6.37
CA GLY A 21 12.53 17.08 4.92
C GLY A 21 11.45 16.13 4.40
N PHE A 22 10.35 15.94 5.11
CA PHE A 22 9.23 15.14 4.64
C PHE A 22 7.89 15.87 4.74
N CYS A 23 6.94 15.47 3.92
CA CYS A 23 5.55 15.91 3.93
C CYS A 23 4.65 14.76 4.37
N MET A 24 3.63 15.05 5.18
CA MET A 24 2.57 14.08 5.48
C MET A 24 1.60 13.99 4.31
N VAL A 25 1.21 12.79 3.96
CA VAL A 25 0.25 12.52 2.88
C VAL A 25 -1.14 12.32 3.47
N SER A 26 -2.14 12.98 2.92
CA SER A 26 -3.55 12.79 3.27
C SER A 26 -4.39 12.70 2.00
N MET A 27 -5.44 11.88 2.02
CA MET A 27 -6.45 11.86 0.97
C MET A 27 -7.53 12.92 1.29
N VAL A 28 -7.92 13.68 0.28
CA VAL A 28 -9.02 14.62 0.36
C VAL A 28 -10.11 14.24 -0.63
N VAL A 29 -11.33 14.14 -0.13
CA VAL A 29 -12.53 13.98 -0.96
C VAL A 29 -13.25 15.31 -0.98
N PRO A 30 -13.24 16.04 -2.11
CA PRO A 30 -13.99 17.27 -2.24
C PRO A 30 -15.49 16.98 -2.07
N PHE A 31 -16.14 17.76 -1.26
CA PHE A 31 -17.59 17.69 -1.07
C PHE A 31 -18.22 18.95 -1.67
N GLU A 32 -18.97 18.79 -2.76
CA GLU A 32 -19.79 19.85 -3.29
C GLU A 32 -21.10 19.90 -2.48
N SER A 33 -21.27 20.94 -1.67
CA SER A 33 -22.55 21.22 -1.04
C SER A 33 -23.51 21.80 -2.07
N GLU A 34 -24.73 21.22 -2.15
CA GLU A 34 -25.79 21.80 -2.99
C GLU A 34 -26.35 23.09 -2.41
N ASP A 35 -26.08 23.41 -1.14
CA ASP A 35 -26.53 24.61 -0.44
C ASP A 35 -25.37 25.62 -0.35
N GLU A 36 -25.53 26.79 -1.00
CA GLU A 36 -24.54 27.88 -0.99
C GLU A 36 -24.24 28.46 0.41
N GLU A 37 -25.00 28.09 1.45
CA GLU A 37 -24.84 28.56 2.83
C GLU A 37 -24.05 27.59 3.73
N GLU A 38 -23.81 26.33 3.33
CA GLU A 38 -22.94 25.42 4.05
C GLU A 38 -21.51 25.51 3.54
N GLU A 39 -20.57 25.83 4.44
CA GLU A 39 -19.14 25.72 4.14
C GLU A 39 -18.82 24.31 3.66
N SER A 40 -18.39 24.20 2.41
CA SER A 40 -17.90 22.94 1.84
C SER A 40 -16.82 22.37 2.76
N ARG A 41 -17.14 21.27 3.45
CA ARG A 41 -16.19 20.58 4.32
C ARG A 41 -15.68 19.37 3.58
N ASP A 42 -14.50 19.49 3.01
CA ASP A 42 -13.82 18.35 2.42
C ASP A 42 -13.58 17.27 3.48
N LEU A 43 -13.87 16.02 3.12
CA LEU A 43 -13.51 14.89 3.95
C LEU A 43 -12.02 14.64 3.77
N THR A 44 -11.26 14.72 4.86
CA THR A 44 -9.83 14.42 4.88
C THR A 44 -9.57 13.10 5.62
N ILE A 45 -8.81 12.21 5.00
CA ILE A 45 -8.31 10.98 5.60
C ILE A 45 -6.79 11.10 5.70
N GLU A 46 -6.30 11.20 6.93
CA GLU A 46 -4.86 11.22 7.21
C GLU A 46 -4.28 9.83 7.01
N THR A 47 -3.10 9.73 6.39
CA THR A 47 -2.37 8.48 6.27
C THR A 47 -1.12 8.50 7.16
N SER A 48 -0.51 7.32 7.39
CA SER A 48 0.79 7.20 8.05
C SER A 48 1.96 7.43 7.08
N VAL A 49 1.67 7.64 5.80
CA VAL A 49 2.67 7.74 4.75
C VAL A 49 3.30 9.11 4.73
N VAL A 50 4.62 9.14 4.58
CA VAL A 50 5.41 10.35 4.38
C VAL A 50 6.03 10.37 2.99
N SER A 51 6.06 11.54 2.37
CA SER A 51 6.74 11.78 1.10
C SER A 51 8.01 12.58 1.36
N PHE A 52 9.14 12.10 0.86
CA PHE A 52 10.41 12.82 0.93
C PHE A 52 10.60 13.66 -0.34
N SER A 53 10.82 14.95 -0.18
CA SER A 53 11.14 15.83 -1.29
C SER A 53 12.55 15.55 -1.80
N SER A 54 12.68 15.31 -3.11
CA SER A 54 13.97 15.19 -3.78
C SER A 54 14.58 16.55 -4.18
N ASP A 55 13.79 17.62 -4.08
CA ASP A 55 14.19 18.95 -4.47
C ASP A 55 14.81 19.73 -3.30
N SER A 56 15.86 20.49 -3.60
CA SER A 56 16.58 21.33 -2.65
C SER A 56 15.81 22.60 -2.20
N SER A 57 14.63 22.84 -2.75
CA SER A 57 13.74 23.93 -2.37
C SER A 57 12.60 23.45 -1.51
N ARG A 58 12.68 23.76 -0.22
CA ARG A 58 11.65 23.44 0.79
C ARG A 58 10.31 24.01 0.37
N SER A 59 9.27 23.16 0.29
CA SER A 59 7.90 23.61 0.09
C SER A 59 7.32 24.12 1.42
N GLU A 60 7.09 25.43 1.52
CA GLU A 60 6.46 26.06 2.69
C GLU A 60 4.92 25.99 2.64
N ARG A 61 4.35 25.44 1.59
CA ARG A 61 2.91 25.41 1.31
C ARG A 61 2.40 23.99 1.17
N GLU A 62 1.13 23.81 1.51
CA GLU A 62 0.41 22.61 1.14
C GLU A 62 0.33 22.47 -0.38
N GLU A 63 0.45 21.24 -0.86
CA GLU A 63 0.29 20.89 -2.26
C GLU A 63 -0.88 19.93 -2.43
N MET A 64 -1.70 20.20 -3.45
CA MET A 64 -2.85 19.34 -3.79
C MET A 64 -2.57 18.71 -5.15
N LEU A 65 -2.61 17.38 -5.19
CA LEU A 65 -2.37 16.56 -6.38
C LEU A 65 -3.61 15.72 -6.68
N GLU A 66 -4.03 15.70 -7.93
CA GLU A 66 -5.12 14.80 -8.35
C GLU A 66 -4.62 13.35 -8.33
N TRP A 67 -5.49 12.41 -7.94
CA TRP A 67 -5.21 10.99 -8.12
C TRP A 67 -4.97 10.70 -9.60
N ASN A 68 -3.89 10.00 -9.87
CA ASN A 68 -3.59 9.55 -11.21
C ASN A 68 -4.34 8.24 -11.54
N GLN A 69 -4.18 7.74 -12.76
CA GLN A 69 -4.85 6.52 -13.21
C GLN A 69 -4.36 5.27 -12.45
N ASP A 70 -3.10 5.25 -12.03
CA ASP A 70 -2.50 4.12 -11.31
C ASP A 70 -3.04 4.06 -9.87
N ASP A 71 -3.15 5.21 -9.17
CA ASP A 71 -3.80 5.32 -7.86
C ASP A 71 -5.22 4.76 -7.91
N MET A 72 -6.00 5.21 -8.90
CA MET A 72 -7.39 4.80 -9.05
C MET A 72 -7.51 3.31 -9.38
N SER A 73 -6.66 2.81 -10.27
CA SER A 73 -6.66 1.40 -10.68
C SER A 73 -6.31 0.48 -9.52
N LEU A 74 -5.29 0.84 -8.74
CA LEU A 74 -4.89 0.09 -7.55
C LEU A 74 -6.01 0.10 -6.50
N PHE A 75 -6.57 1.28 -6.22
CA PHE A 75 -7.67 1.42 -5.26
C PHE A 75 -8.89 0.57 -5.64
N LEU A 76 -9.39 0.69 -6.88
CA LEU A 76 -10.53 -0.09 -7.36
C LEU A 76 -10.27 -1.59 -7.28
N LYS A 77 -9.07 -2.04 -7.62
CA LYS A 77 -8.69 -3.45 -7.54
C LYS A 77 -8.73 -3.97 -6.11
N LEU A 78 -8.13 -3.24 -5.16
CA LEU A 78 -8.09 -3.63 -3.75
C LEU A 78 -9.47 -3.61 -3.10
N VAL A 79 -10.29 -2.59 -3.37
CA VAL A 79 -11.67 -2.51 -2.86
C VAL A 79 -12.53 -3.63 -3.45
N THR A 80 -12.38 -3.93 -4.75
CA THR A 80 -13.10 -5.04 -5.38
C THR A 80 -12.70 -6.37 -4.76
N TYR A 81 -11.41 -6.58 -4.52
CA TYR A 81 -10.92 -7.77 -3.82
C TYR A 81 -11.51 -7.89 -2.41
N HIS A 82 -11.53 -6.80 -1.65
CA HIS A 82 -12.09 -6.78 -0.30
C HIS A 82 -13.58 -7.11 -0.30
N GLN A 83 -14.37 -6.52 -1.22
CA GLN A 83 -15.82 -6.69 -1.24
C GLN A 83 -16.29 -8.01 -1.87
N GLN A 84 -15.56 -8.54 -2.85
CA GLN A 84 -16.03 -9.63 -3.72
C GLN A 84 -15.07 -10.83 -3.77
N GLY A 85 -13.84 -10.68 -3.23
CA GLY A 85 -12.82 -11.72 -3.23
C GLY A 85 -11.94 -11.76 -4.48
N ALA A 86 -10.95 -12.66 -4.47
CA ALA A 86 -9.86 -12.73 -5.44
C ALA A 86 -10.26 -12.96 -6.91
N ASN A 87 -11.45 -13.48 -7.17
CA ASN A 87 -11.91 -13.82 -8.53
C ASN A 87 -12.93 -12.83 -9.09
N ALA A 88 -13.08 -11.66 -8.46
CA ALA A 88 -14.02 -10.65 -8.92
C ALA A 88 -13.56 -10.03 -10.25
N PRO A 89 -14.49 -9.77 -11.18
CA PRO A 89 -14.17 -9.04 -12.38
C PRO A 89 -13.78 -7.60 -12.04
N ALA A 90 -12.92 -6.99 -12.86
CA ALA A 90 -12.62 -5.58 -12.74
C ALA A 90 -13.91 -4.74 -12.86
N VAL A 91 -14.09 -3.78 -11.98
CA VAL A 91 -15.25 -2.88 -11.96
C VAL A 91 -14.81 -1.45 -12.28
N GLU A 92 -15.67 -0.73 -13.01
CA GLU A 92 -15.45 0.67 -13.35
C GLU A 92 -15.93 1.64 -12.24
N SER A 93 -16.78 1.14 -11.34
CA SER A 93 -17.28 1.90 -10.20
C SER A 93 -17.54 1.00 -9.02
N VAL A 94 -17.35 1.53 -7.82
CA VAL A 94 -17.55 0.82 -6.57
C VAL A 94 -18.15 1.76 -5.54
N ARG A 95 -19.02 1.22 -4.67
CA ARG A 95 -19.51 1.95 -3.50
C ARG A 95 -18.63 1.64 -2.31
N VAL A 96 -18.12 2.68 -1.68
CA VAL A 96 -17.25 2.55 -0.51
C VAL A 96 -17.81 3.31 0.68
N ASP A 97 -17.55 2.79 1.85
CA ASP A 97 -17.74 3.48 3.11
C ASP A 97 -16.36 3.95 3.60
N LEU A 98 -16.10 5.25 3.49
CA LEU A 98 -14.82 5.84 3.89
C LEU A 98 -14.61 5.85 5.42
N THR A 99 -15.56 5.33 6.19
CA THR A 99 -15.40 5.09 7.63
C THR A 99 -15.05 3.64 7.95
N ASP A 100 -15.05 2.76 6.93
CA ASP A 100 -14.65 1.37 7.07
C ASP A 100 -13.13 1.28 7.25
N PRO A 101 -12.63 0.66 8.35
CA PRO A 101 -11.21 0.53 8.60
C PRO A 101 -10.43 -0.17 7.47
N GLU A 102 -11.04 -1.13 6.77
CA GLU A 102 -10.39 -1.84 5.66
C GLU A 102 -10.25 -0.92 4.44
N ILE A 103 -11.22 -0.04 4.19
CA ILE A 103 -11.11 0.97 3.13
C ILE A 103 -10.05 2.01 3.47
N ILE A 104 -9.98 2.44 4.74
CA ILE A 104 -8.92 3.34 5.20
C ILE A 104 -7.54 2.68 5.02
N ASP A 105 -7.42 1.40 5.33
CA ASP A 105 -6.18 0.65 5.13
C ASP A 105 -5.78 0.57 3.64
N ILE A 106 -6.74 0.35 2.75
CA ILE A 106 -6.51 0.40 1.29
C ILE A 106 -6.00 1.78 0.85
N ILE A 107 -6.55 2.86 1.42
CA ILE A 107 -6.09 4.24 1.13
C ILE A 107 -4.61 4.40 1.55
N HIS A 108 -4.21 3.86 2.70
CA HIS A 108 -2.81 3.87 3.13
C HIS A 108 -1.92 3.10 2.15
N VAL A 109 -2.35 1.95 1.64
CA VAL A 109 -1.61 1.18 0.63
C VAL A 109 -1.43 1.99 -0.66
N VAL A 110 -2.48 2.67 -1.14
CA VAL A 110 -2.39 3.51 -2.35
C VAL A 110 -1.47 4.71 -2.12
N ALA A 111 -1.55 5.36 -0.95
CA ALA A 111 -0.65 6.44 -0.57
C ALA A 111 0.81 5.97 -0.52
N ALA A 112 1.07 4.80 0.09
CA ALA A 112 2.41 4.22 0.14
C ALA A 112 2.96 3.95 -1.25
N ALA A 113 2.15 3.38 -2.15
CA ALA A 113 2.54 3.13 -3.54
C ALA A 113 2.92 4.41 -4.30
N GLY A 114 2.20 5.52 -4.06
CA GLY A 114 2.43 6.79 -4.75
C GLY A 114 3.58 7.63 -4.17
N PHE A 115 3.85 7.54 -2.87
CA PHE A 115 4.73 8.48 -2.16
C PHE A 115 5.81 7.83 -1.31
N GLY A 116 5.67 6.56 -0.97
CA GLY A 116 6.62 5.87 -0.10
C GLY A 116 7.96 5.61 -0.77
N THR A 117 8.97 5.36 0.05
CA THR A 117 10.30 4.93 -0.39
C THR A 117 10.51 3.47 -0.02
N ALA A 118 10.88 2.64 -0.98
CA ALA A 118 11.07 1.23 -0.74
C ALA A 118 12.42 0.95 -0.04
N TYR A 119 12.35 0.16 1.02
CA TYR A 119 13.53 -0.40 1.69
C TYR A 119 14.09 -1.60 0.92
N ALA A 120 15.38 -1.81 1.00
CA ALA A 120 16.01 -3.02 0.49
C ALA A 120 15.68 -4.21 1.40
N SER A 121 15.41 -5.37 0.81
CA SER A 121 15.08 -6.59 1.55
C SER A 121 16.27 -7.37 2.10
N GLU A 122 17.50 -6.86 1.88
CA GLU A 122 18.72 -7.56 2.28
C GLU A 122 18.77 -7.79 3.80
N GLY A 123 18.93 -9.05 4.20
CA GLY A 123 18.93 -9.45 5.60
C GLY A 123 17.53 -9.55 6.26
N ILE A 124 16.47 -9.18 5.57
CA ILE A 124 15.09 -9.26 6.08
C ILE A 124 14.42 -10.55 5.62
N LEU A 125 14.66 -10.97 4.37
CA LEU A 125 14.07 -12.16 3.79
C LEU A 125 14.87 -13.40 4.08
N LEU A 126 14.17 -14.52 4.27
CA LEU A 126 14.72 -15.85 4.39
C LEU A 126 14.42 -16.66 3.12
N ASP A 127 15.34 -17.56 2.77
CA ASP A 127 15.11 -18.49 1.66
C ASP A 127 13.80 -19.24 1.85
N SER A 128 13.01 -19.33 0.80
CA SER A 128 11.70 -19.98 0.81
C SER A 128 11.65 -21.18 -0.11
N VAL A 129 11.03 -22.25 0.37
CA VAL A 129 10.64 -23.40 -0.44
C VAL A 129 9.19 -23.20 -0.87
N GLY A 130 9.01 -22.68 -2.06
CA GLY A 130 7.71 -22.38 -2.64
C GLY A 130 7.84 -21.11 -3.48
N ARG A 131 6.97 -20.95 -4.45
CA ARG A 131 6.95 -19.78 -5.32
C ARG A 131 5.50 -19.38 -5.59
N TYR A 132 5.26 -18.10 -5.61
CA TYR A 132 4.01 -17.58 -6.18
C TYR A 132 4.06 -17.84 -7.69
N PRO A 133 3.01 -18.42 -8.29
CA PRO A 133 2.99 -18.60 -9.74
C PRO A 133 3.09 -17.23 -10.44
N PRO A 134 4.12 -16.97 -11.26
CA PRO A 134 4.36 -15.63 -11.83
C PRO A 134 3.18 -15.05 -12.61
N HIS A 135 2.38 -15.91 -13.25
CA HIS A 135 1.22 -15.53 -14.02
C HIS A 135 0.00 -15.11 -13.17
N LEU A 136 0.07 -15.26 -11.85
CA LEU A 136 -0.98 -14.84 -10.91
C LEU A 136 -0.55 -13.62 -10.10
N CYS A 137 0.71 -13.18 -10.25
CA CYS A 137 1.25 -12.03 -9.56
C CYS A 137 1.27 -10.82 -10.49
N ASP A 138 0.40 -9.87 -10.24
CA ASP A 138 0.33 -8.59 -10.93
C ASP A 138 0.13 -7.46 -9.90
N LEU A 139 0.08 -6.21 -10.38
CA LEU A 139 -0.18 -5.05 -9.50
C LEU A 139 -1.48 -5.25 -8.72
N GLY A 140 -1.45 -4.96 -7.42
CA GLY A 140 -2.56 -5.15 -6.47
C GLY A 140 -2.78 -6.60 -6.05
N SER A 141 -1.91 -7.55 -6.43
CA SER A 141 -1.97 -8.91 -5.92
C SER A 141 -1.48 -8.98 -4.47
N PHE A 142 -2.20 -9.75 -3.65
CA PHE A 142 -1.74 -10.10 -2.31
C PHE A 142 -0.70 -11.20 -2.40
N ALA A 143 0.35 -11.09 -1.62
CA ALA A 143 1.42 -12.09 -1.52
C ALA A 143 1.86 -12.25 -0.06
N ALA A 144 2.65 -13.28 0.20
CA ALA A 144 3.36 -13.47 1.46
C ALA A 144 4.87 -13.43 1.24
N LEU A 145 5.60 -12.96 2.25
CA LEU A 145 7.05 -12.93 2.32
C LEU A 145 7.50 -13.79 3.48
N ASN A 146 8.58 -14.58 3.29
CA ASN A 146 9.23 -15.31 4.37
C ASN A 146 10.31 -14.42 4.97
N THR A 147 10.05 -13.83 6.12
CA THR A 147 10.94 -12.88 6.78
C THR A 147 11.58 -13.47 8.03
N VAL A 148 12.59 -12.79 8.57
CA VAL A 148 13.23 -13.14 9.86
C VAL A 148 12.23 -13.17 11.02
N ASP A 149 11.10 -12.50 10.87
CA ASP A 149 9.99 -12.43 11.85
C ASP A 149 8.76 -13.25 11.39
N GLY A 150 8.97 -14.28 10.58
CA GLY A 150 7.92 -15.16 10.07
C GLY A 150 7.31 -14.71 8.75
N PHE A 151 6.18 -15.34 8.41
CA PHE A 151 5.48 -14.98 7.17
C PHE A 151 4.67 -13.71 7.34
N LYS A 152 4.88 -12.74 6.44
CA LYS A 152 4.22 -11.45 6.44
C LYS A 152 3.47 -11.23 5.14
N ARG A 153 2.34 -10.52 5.22
CA ARG A 153 1.52 -10.20 4.06
C ARG A 153 2.02 -8.92 3.41
N CYS A 154 1.94 -8.87 2.09
CA CYS A 154 2.16 -7.65 1.33
C CYS A 154 1.21 -7.56 0.14
N VAL A 155 1.11 -6.35 -0.42
CA VAL A 155 0.44 -6.06 -1.70
C VAL A 155 1.49 -5.62 -2.70
N VAL A 156 1.49 -6.22 -3.88
CA VAL A 156 2.39 -5.84 -4.99
C VAL A 156 1.89 -4.52 -5.57
N VAL A 157 2.74 -3.50 -5.59
CA VAL A 157 2.38 -2.14 -6.05
C VAL A 157 3.24 -1.64 -7.21
N ASP A 158 4.39 -2.26 -7.46
CA ASP A 158 5.22 -1.97 -8.62
C ASP A 158 6.00 -3.22 -9.05
N MET A 159 6.31 -3.32 -10.35
CA MET A 159 7.06 -4.43 -10.93
C MET A 159 7.97 -3.91 -12.05
N ASP A 160 9.27 -4.09 -11.89
CA ASP A 160 10.28 -3.78 -12.91
C ASP A 160 11.18 -5.00 -13.16
N GLY A 161 10.86 -5.76 -14.20
CA GLY A 161 11.55 -7.00 -14.53
C GLY A 161 11.41 -8.05 -13.43
N GLU A 162 12.52 -8.37 -12.76
CA GLU A 162 12.53 -9.32 -11.64
C GLU A 162 12.28 -8.64 -10.27
N ASP A 163 12.42 -7.33 -10.22
CA ASP A 163 12.21 -6.54 -9.02
C ASP A 163 10.73 -6.23 -8.82
N VAL A 164 10.29 -6.35 -7.59
CA VAL A 164 8.91 -6.11 -7.18
C VAL A 164 8.93 -5.23 -5.93
N VAL A 165 8.07 -4.23 -5.89
CA VAL A 165 7.82 -3.44 -4.69
C VAL A 165 6.52 -3.90 -4.06
N GLY A 166 6.59 -4.29 -2.80
CA GLY A 166 5.44 -4.66 -1.99
C GLY A 166 5.20 -3.68 -0.85
N VAL A 167 3.96 -3.29 -0.63
CA VAL A 167 3.52 -2.59 0.58
C VAL A 167 3.24 -3.62 1.66
N LEU A 168 3.88 -3.51 2.81
CA LEU A 168 3.68 -4.41 3.94
C LEU A 168 2.30 -4.20 4.58
N LEU A 169 1.59 -5.29 4.83
CA LEU A 169 0.34 -5.30 5.59
C LEU A 169 0.53 -5.72 7.05
N ASP A 170 1.72 -6.17 7.39
CA ASP A 170 2.13 -6.57 8.74
C ASP A 170 3.49 -5.94 9.04
N GLU A 171 3.70 -5.56 10.29
CA GLU A 171 5.01 -5.08 10.75
C GLU A 171 6.05 -6.21 10.77
N ILE A 172 7.32 -5.87 10.61
CA ILE A 172 8.46 -6.81 10.67
C ILE A 172 9.41 -6.31 11.75
N ASP A 173 9.58 -7.11 12.82
CA ASP A 173 10.61 -6.86 13.82
C ASP A 173 11.98 -7.33 13.28
N VAL A 174 12.82 -6.36 12.95
CA VAL A 174 14.18 -6.64 12.44
C VAL A 174 15.17 -6.57 13.60
N VAL A 175 15.18 -7.63 14.42
CA VAL A 175 16.12 -7.70 15.55
C VAL A 175 17.53 -7.93 15.01
N SER A 176 18.38 -6.93 15.10
CA SER A 176 19.84 -7.01 14.91
C SER A 176 20.37 -6.96 13.47
N ILE A 177 19.65 -6.48 12.48
CA ILE A 177 20.15 -6.40 11.11
C ILE A 177 20.23 -4.94 10.65
N GLY A 178 21.36 -4.28 10.87
CA GLY A 178 21.70 -3.01 10.24
C GLY A 178 21.02 -1.77 10.84
N GLU A 179 20.63 -0.84 9.97
CA GLU A 179 20.15 0.50 10.34
C GLU A 179 18.68 0.54 10.78
N TYR A 180 17.92 -0.57 10.63
CA TYR A 180 16.50 -0.60 10.91
C TYR A 180 16.20 -1.57 12.06
N ASP A 181 15.51 -1.08 13.08
CA ASP A 181 15.03 -1.91 14.19
C ASP A 181 13.67 -2.54 13.90
N LYS A 182 12.88 -1.94 12.99
CA LYS A 182 11.53 -2.34 12.66
C LYS A 182 11.11 -1.76 11.29
N LEU A 183 10.33 -2.53 10.53
CA LEU A 183 9.53 -2.02 9.42
C LEU A 183 8.07 -1.99 9.84
N ASP A 184 7.44 -0.86 9.65
CA ASP A 184 6.05 -0.67 10.03
C ASP A 184 5.09 -1.16 8.93
N ARG A 185 3.85 -1.34 9.30
CA ARG A 185 2.76 -1.55 8.35
C ARG A 185 2.69 -0.36 7.39
N HIS A 186 2.52 -0.62 6.11
CA HIS A 186 2.52 0.28 4.96
C HIS A 186 3.91 0.76 4.52
N ASP A 187 4.99 0.29 5.14
CA ASP A 187 6.31 0.45 4.54
C ASP A 187 6.43 -0.35 3.24
N LEU A 188 7.27 0.14 2.33
CA LEU A 188 7.53 -0.54 1.07
C LEU A 188 8.82 -1.34 1.17
N LEU A 189 8.77 -2.56 0.66
CA LEU A 189 9.92 -3.45 0.58
C LEU A 189 10.18 -3.84 -0.87
N MET A 190 11.42 -3.65 -1.33
CA MET A 190 11.87 -4.12 -2.63
C MET A 190 12.35 -5.57 -2.51
N VAL A 191 11.71 -6.47 -3.26
CA VAL A 191 11.97 -7.90 -3.26
C VAL A 191 12.13 -8.43 -4.68
N LYS A 192 12.59 -9.66 -4.83
CA LYS A 192 12.55 -10.33 -6.13
C LYS A 192 11.21 -11.05 -6.30
N GLN A 193 10.72 -11.18 -7.54
CA GLN A 193 9.52 -11.95 -7.84
C GLN A 193 9.61 -13.39 -7.30
N THR A 194 10.83 -13.94 -7.21
CA THR A 194 11.08 -15.29 -6.67
C THR A 194 10.89 -15.39 -5.15
N ASP A 195 10.89 -14.27 -4.44
CA ASP A 195 10.70 -14.23 -2.98
C ASP A 195 9.22 -14.22 -2.59
N LEU A 196 8.36 -13.90 -3.56
CA LEU A 196 6.92 -13.89 -3.33
C LEU A 196 6.36 -15.30 -3.16
N LEU A 197 5.54 -15.46 -2.16
CA LEU A 197 4.81 -16.67 -1.83
C LEU A 197 3.31 -16.46 -1.94
N HIS A 198 2.57 -17.56 -2.12
CA HIS A 198 1.10 -17.50 -2.08
C HIS A 198 0.62 -16.90 -0.75
N PRO A 199 -0.39 -16.01 -0.74
CA PRO A 199 -0.84 -15.33 0.49
C PRO A 199 -1.26 -16.29 1.61
N ASP A 200 -1.66 -17.51 1.29
CA ASP A 200 -2.02 -18.55 2.27
C ASP A 200 -0.88 -18.93 3.22
N PHE A 201 0.38 -18.66 2.86
CA PHE A 201 1.51 -18.89 3.77
C PHE A 201 1.43 -17.97 4.99
N ALA A 202 1.02 -16.73 4.82
CA ALA A 202 0.89 -15.78 5.93
C ALA A 202 -0.38 -15.99 6.75
N THR A 203 -1.42 -16.62 6.19
CA THR A 203 -2.66 -16.94 6.92
C THR A 203 -2.58 -18.24 7.72
N GLY A 204 -1.46 -18.98 7.60
CA GLY A 204 -1.27 -20.27 8.27
C GLY A 204 -2.08 -21.43 7.68
N LEU A 205 -2.76 -21.21 6.55
CA LEU A 205 -3.50 -22.24 5.83
C LEU A 205 -2.56 -23.25 5.15
N VAL A 206 -1.38 -22.81 4.75
CA VAL A 206 -0.32 -23.65 4.22
C VAL A 206 0.75 -23.84 5.30
N ARG A 207 0.90 -25.06 5.83
CA ARG A 207 2.04 -25.39 6.67
C ARG A 207 3.26 -25.61 5.78
N PRO A 208 4.40 -24.97 6.07
CA PRO A 208 5.64 -25.28 5.38
C PRO A 208 5.91 -26.79 5.53
N PRO A 209 6.41 -27.48 4.49
CA PRO A 209 6.82 -28.86 4.61
C PRO A 209 7.84 -28.93 5.74
N HIS A 210 7.55 -29.73 6.76
CA HIS A 210 8.43 -29.90 7.91
C HIS A 210 9.86 -30.19 7.43
N ALA A 211 10.78 -29.32 7.81
CA ALA A 211 12.20 -29.62 7.73
C ALA A 211 12.41 -30.86 8.62
N THR A 212 12.60 -32.00 8.01
CA THR A 212 13.01 -33.23 8.70
C THR A 212 14.43 -32.96 9.21
N LEU A 213 14.55 -32.69 10.50
CA LEU A 213 15.84 -32.65 11.18
C LEU A 213 16.41 -34.07 11.08
N HIS A 214 17.46 -34.24 10.28
CA HIS A 214 18.35 -35.41 10.29
C HIS A 214 19.56 -35.09 11.15
#